data_9c0ce1f72b451ebe16da015d0cbdb60c
#
_entry.id   9c0ce1f72b451ebe16da015d0cbdb60c
#
_cell.length_a   1.000
_cell.length_b   1.000
_cell.length_c   1.000
_cell.angle_alpha   90.00
_cell.angle_beta   90.00
_cell.angle_gamma   90.00
#
_symmetry.space_group_name_H-M   'P 1'
#
loop_
_entity.id
_entity.type
_entity.pdbx_description
1 polymer ?
#
loop_
_entity_poly.entity_id
_entity_poly.type
_entity_poly.pdbx_seq_one_letter_code
_entity_poly.pdbx_strand_id
1 'polypeptide(L)'
;MSASTNPVVKGSLGVTARALLASAICVSTMTMAHAGEVDAKNILKAMSDYMGSQTAISFNYDAGLEVVTKDDQKLALLSSGNVVLNRPDKVRFTRAGGFADIELMSDGKTVTLFGKDANIYVQADAPGTVDQLVNDLQEKFKRPMPAGDLLLTNSYDELMSDVTDIKDLGTGVVGGVECDYLAFRKKEVDFQIWIAQGSKPYPCRFSITSRGVPGSPQYSIRIRDWKTGGDVAKADFTFRNASNASKIEVVEVREKFSDLPAHFKLGDAK
;
A
#
# COMPACT_ATOMS: atom_id res chain seq x y z
N MET A 1 50.31 62.79 -32.37
CA MET A 1 50.57 63.89 -31.39
C MET A 1 50.29 63.31 -30.03
N SER A 2 51.34 63.15 -29.33
CA SER A 2 51.81 63.33 -27.99
C SER A 2 51.26 62.28 -27.01
N ALA A 3 51.99 61.26 -26.59
CA ALA A 3 53.17 61.11 -25.72
C ALA A 3 52.89 61.63 -24.30
N SER A 4 52.96 60.71 -23.30
CA SER A 4 53.78 60.84 -22.10
C SER A 4 53.25 59.92 -21.00
N THR A 5 53.89 58.89 -20.70
CA THR A 5 54.93 58.52 -19.70
C THR A 5 54.40 58.23 -18.33
N ASN A 6 54.80 56.99 -17.91
CA ASN A 6 54.85 56.39 -16.54
C ASN A 6 55.58 57.26 -15.51
N PRO A 7 55.42 57.05 -14.20
CA PRO A 7 56.37 56.12 -13.62
C PRO A 7 55.87 55.17 -12.52
N VAL A 8 56.66 54.10 -12.38
CA VAL A 8 56.80 53.08 -11.36
C VAL A 8 57.08 53.67 -9.97
N VAL A 9 56.44 53.14 -8.93
CA VAL A 9 57.01 53.10 -7.56
C VAL A 9 56.85 51.72 -6.96
N LYS A 10 57.99 51.16 -6.60
CA LYS A 10 58.19 49.92 -5.81
C LYS A 10 57.97 50.19 -4.32
N GLY A 11 57.53 49.13 -3.61
CA GLY A 11 57.62 49.02 -2.14
C GLY A 11 56.79 47.83 -1.72
N SER A 12 57.26 46.78 -1.50
CA SER A 12 57.94 45.85 -0.61
C SER A 12 57.20 45.53 0.68
N LEU A 13 57.05 44.21 0.90
CA LEU A 13 56.97 43.45 2.15
C LEU A 13 55.74 43.61 3.07
N GLY A 14 55.14 42.46 3.29
CA GLY A 14 54.27 42.13 4.41
C GLY A 14 53.80 40.70 4.34
N VAL A 15 54.71 39.74 4.64
CA VAL A 15 54.41 38.32 4.88
C VAL A 15 53.73 38.22 6.25
N THR A 16 52.81 37.28 6.35
CA THR A 16 52.28 36.64 7.54
C THR A 16 50.80 36.92 7.84
N ALA A 17 49.99 35.95 7.54
CA ALA A 17 49.10 35.24 8.47
C ALA A 17 48.24 34.19 7.69
N ARG A 18 48.87 33.09 7.36
CA ARG A 18 48.13 31.82 7.13
C ARG A 18 47.96 31.18 8.49
N ALA A 19 46.76 31.12 9.01
CA ALA A 19 46.45 30.21 10.10
C ALA A 19 44.94 29.87 10.05
N LEU A 20 44.66 28.63 9.72
CA LEU A 20 43.69 27.75 10.39
C LEU A 20 42.20 28.19 10.40
N LEU A 21 41.48 27.82 9.35
CA LEU A 21 40.05 27.51 9.44
C LEU A 21 39.76 26.28 8.57
N ALA A 22 40.26 25.15 9.03
CA ALA A 22 39.87 23.83 8.48
C ALA A 22 39.72 22.91 9.68
N SER A 23 38.51 22.81 10.24
CA SER A 23 38.05 21.66 11.06
C SER A 23 36.76 22.03 11.78
N ALA A 24 35.59 21.89 11.14
CA ALA A 24 34.31 21.70 11.82
C ALA A 24 33.18 21.45 10.83
N ILE A 25 33.33 20.48 9.91
CA ILE A 25 32.21 20.01 9.13
C ILE A 25 32.37 18.49 8.96
N CYS A 26 32.00 17.72 9.95
CA CYS A 26 31.81 16.27 9.82
C CYS A 26 31.21 15.63 11.07
N VAL A 27 30.05 16.11 11.60
CA VAL A 27 29.34 15.33 12.65
C VAL A 27 27.81 15.51 12.60
N SER A 28 27.21 16.08 11.57
CA SER A 28 25.76 16.34 11.58
C SER A 28 24.90 15.41 10.72
N THR A 29 25.44 14.41 10.05
CA THR A 29 24.65 13.57 9.12
C THR A 29 24.04 12.31 9.74
N MET A 30 24.51 11.84 10.88
CA MET A 30 23.96 10.62 11.52
C MET A 30 22.70 10.88 12.36
N THR A 31 22.49 12.07 12.85
CA THR A 31 21.34 12.39 13.70
C THR A 31 20.04 12.61 12.90
N MET A 32 20.12 13.11 11.68
CA MET A 32 18.93 13.31 10.83
C MET A 32 18.30 12.00 10.33
N ALA A 33 19.11 10.98 10.00
CA ALA A 33 18.59 9.70 9.56
C ALA A 33 17.83 8.96 10.66
N HIS A 34 18.29 9.09 11.91
CA HIS A 34 17.65 8.44 13.06
C HIS A 34 16.37 9.14 13.50
N ALA A 35 16.30 10.47 13.38
CA ALA A 35 15.08 11.22 13.63
C ALA A 35 13.99 10.86 12.62
N GLY A 36 14.30 10.79 11.34
CA GLY A 36 13.35 10.43 10.30
C GLY A 36 12.78 9.00 10.44
N GLU A 37 13.59 8.04 10.92
CA GLU A 37 13.10 6.68 11.21
C GLU A 37 12.08 6.65 12.37
N VAL A 38 12.34 7.39 13.43
CA VAL A 38 11.43 7.50 14.58
C VAL A 38 10.12 8.18 14.15
N ASP A 39 10.21 9.24 13.36
CA ASP A 39 9.04 9.95 12.85
C ASP A 39 8.21 9.07 11.92
N ALA A 40 8.83 8.32 11.01
CA ALA A 40 8.15 7.36 10.14
C ALA A 40 7.37 6.29 10.93
N LYS A 41 7.96 5.74 12.00
CA LYS A 41 7.29 4.78 12.89
C LYS A 41 6.08 5.40 13.60
N ASN A 42 6.23 6.63 14.09
CA ASN A 42 5.16 7.35 14.76
C ASN A 42 4.00 7.66 13.82
N ILE A 43 4.28 8.09 12.59
CA ILE A 43 3.27 8.38 11.56
C ILE A 43 2.52 7.09 11.18
N LEU A 44 3.24 5.99 10.93
CA LEU A 44 2.63 4.70 10.61
C LEU A 44 1.76 4.20 11.78
N LYS A 45 2.24 4.35 13.02
CA LYS A 45 1.48 3.97 14.20
C LYS A 45 0.21 4.79 14.37
N ALA A 46 0.28 6.11 14.19
CA ALA A 46 -0.88 6.99 14.26
C ALA A 46 -1.95 6.60 13.22
N MET A 47 -1.53 6.23 12.00
CA MET A 47 -2.45 5.69 11.00
C MET A 47 -3.11 4.39 11.47
N SER A 48 -2.33 3.44 11.97
CA SER A 48 -2.85 2.15 12.47
C SER A 48 -3.84 2.35 13.62
N ASP A 49 -3.49 3.18 14.58
CA ASP A 49 -4.35 3.49 15.73
C ASP A 49 -5.67 4.16 15.28
N TYR A 50 -5.59 5.10 14.32
CA TYR A 50 -6.77 5.71 13.71
C TYR A 50 -7.64 4.67 13.01
N MET A 51 -7.05 3.86 12.13
CA MET A 51 -7.76 2.81 11.38
C MET A 51 -8.42 1.79 12.30
N GLY A 52 -7.69 1.32 13.32
CA GLY A 52 -8.18 0.35 14.31
C GLY A 52 -9.32 0.90 15.18
N SER A 53 -9.34 2.21 15.45
CA SER A 53 -10.38 2.87 16.23
C SER A 53 -11.71 3.06 15.48
N GLN A 54 -11.70 2.95 14.14
CA GLN A 54 -12.92 3.14 13.35
C GLN A 54 -13.79 1.88 13.36
N THR A 55 -15.04 2.00 13.80
CA THR A 55 -16.01 0.90 13.77
C THR A 55 -16.56 0.64 12.38
N ALA A 56 -16.67 1.68 11.56
CA ALA A 56 -17.17 1.58 10.19
C ALA A 56 -16.33 2.44 9.24
N ILE A 57 -15.88 1.83 8.15
CA ILE A 57 -15.00 2.42 7.13
C ILE A 57 -15.57 2.11 5.75
N SER A 58 -15.55 3.09 4.87
CA SER A 58 -15.80 2.88 3.44
C SER A 58 -14.87 3.73 2.60
N PHE A 59 -14.39 3.16 1.50
CA PHE A 59 -13.60 3.86 0.49
C PHE A 59 -13.75 3.22 -0.88
N ASN A 60 -13.50 4.00 -1.90
CA ASN A 60 -13.27 3.51 -3.26
C ASN A 60 -11.76 3.38 -3.49
N TYR A 61 -11.38 2.51 -4.42
CA TYR A 61 -9.98 2.34 -4.75
C TYR A 61 -9.76 2.08 -6.24
N ASP A 62 -8.55 2.42 -6.70
CA ASP A 62 -8.01 2.01 -7.97
C ASP A 62 -6.71 1.24 -7.69
N ALA A 63 -6.56 0.06 -8.28
CA ALA A 63 -5.41 -0.81 -8.03
C ALA A 63 -4.75 -1.25 -9.34
N GLY A 64 -3.45 -1.48 -9.27
CA GLY A 64 -2.66 -2.07 -10.34
C GLY A 64 -1.84 -3.24 -9.80
N LEU A 65 -1.97 -4.39 -10.45
CA LEU A 65 -1.15 -5.57 -10.23
C LEU A 65 -0.21 -5.73 -11.42
N GLU A 66 1.09 -5.64 -11.20
CA GLU A 66 2.07 -6.02 -12.20
C GLU A 66 2.27 -7.53 -12.20
N VAL A 67 2.35 -8.11 -13.39
CA VAL A 67 2.68 -9.51 -13.62
C VAL A 67 3.82 -9.58 -14.62
N VAL A 68 4.68 -10.59 -14.49
CA VAL A 68 5.80 -10.84 -15.41
C VAL A 68 5.50 -12.08 -16.21
N THR A 69 5.54 -11.98 -17.54
CA THR A 69 5.33 -13.12 -18.44
C THR A 69 6.58 -13.98 -18.51
N LYS A 70 6.46 -15.17 -19.13
CA LYS A 70 7.61 -16.05 -19.39
C LYS A 70 8.67 -15.42 -20.28
N ASP A 71 8.32 -14.41 -21.06
CA ASP A 71 9.20 -13.65 -21.95
C ASP A 71 9.73 -12.37 -21.29
N ASP A 72 9.69 -12.30 -19.95
CA ASP A 72 10.14 -11.17 -19.13
C ASP A 72 9.40 -9.84 -19.40
N GLN A 73 8.24 -9.88 -20.07
CA GLN A 73 7.41 -8.68 -20.24
C GLN A 73 6.64 -8.38 -18.95
N LYS A 74 6.75 -7.15 -18.44
CA LYS A 74 5.98 -6.67 -17.33
C LYS A 74 4.69 -6.03 -17.82
N LEU A 75 3.55 -6.51 -17.33
CA LEU A 75 2.22 -6.03 -17.67
C LEU A 75 1.52 -5.54 -16.40
N ALA A 76 0.75 -4.46 -16.52
CA ALA A 76 -0.08 -3.93 -15.43
C ALA A 76 -1.54 -4.30 -15.67
N LEU A 77 -2.13 -5.00 -14.71
CA LEU A 77 -3.55 -5.35 -14.68
C LEU A 77 -4.26 -4.37 -13.74
N LEU A 78 -5.12 -3.54 -14.31
CA LEU A 78 -5.81 -2.50 -13.56
C LEU A 78 -7.19 -2.96 -13.13
N SER A 79 -7.59 -2.53 -11.93
CA SER A 79 -8.93 -2.74 -11.40
C SER A 79 -9.36 -1.59 -10.51
N SER A 80 -10.66 -1.44 -10.34
CA SER A 80 -11.26 -0.50 -9.39
C SER A 80 -12.28 -1.22 -8.52
N GLY A 81 -12.55 -0.68 -7.35
CA GLY A 81 -13.52 -1.29 -6.45
C GLY A 81 -13.89 -0.40 -5.28
N ASN A 82 -14.64 -1.01 -4.39
CA ASN A 82 -15.09 -0.39 -3.15
C ASN A 82 -14.89 -1.37 -1.99
N VAL A 83 -14.52 -0.84 -0.84
CA VAL A 83 -14.50 -1.56 0.42
C VAL A 83 -15.47 -0.90 1.38
N VAL A 84 -16.29 -1.70 2.05
CA VAL A 84 -17.10 -1.31 3.20
C VAL A 84 -16.82 -2.28 4.32
N LEU A 85 -16.44 -1.76 5.47
CA LEU A 85 -16.10 -2.49 6.67
C LEU A 85 -17.01 -2.04 7.81
N ASN A 86 -17.57 -2.97 8.58
CA ASN A 86 -18.25 -2.70 9.84
C ASN A 86 -17.76 -3.70 10.90
N ARG A 87 -16.89 -3.23 11.76
CA ARG A 87 -16.29 -4.05 12.81
C ARG A 87 -17.35 -4.52 13.82
N PRO A 88 -17.16 -5.70 14.41
CA PRO A 88 -15.92 -6.49 14.32
C PRO A 88 -15.85 -7.47 13.15
N ASP A 89 -16.97 -7.76 12.45
CA ASP A 89 -17.11 -9.02 11.71
C ASP A 89 -17.68 -8.88 10.28
N LYS A 90 -17.99 -7.66 9.83
CA LYS A 90 -18.63 -7.48 8.52
C LYS A 90 -17.74 -6.73 7.55
N VAL A 91 -17.63 -7.28 6.35
CA VAL A 91 -16.89 -6.64 5.26
C VAL A 91 -17.55 -6.96 3.92
N ARG A 92 -17.56 -5.96 3.05
CA ARG A 92 -17.93 -6.09 1.65
C ARG A 92 -16.86 -5.43 0.81
N PHE A 93 -16.41 -6.14 -0.19
CA PHE A 93 -15.38 -5.70 -1.08
C PHE A 93 -15.76 -6.05 -2.50
N THR A 94 -15.64 -5.09 -3.43
CA THR A 94 -15.84 -5.31 -4.86
C THR A 94 -14.55 -5.05 -5.61
N ARG A 95 -14.32 -5.80 -6.70
CA ARG A 95 -13.24 -5.54 -7.65
C ARG A 95 -13.76 -5.78 -9.06
N ALA A 96 -13.72 -4.75 -9.89
CA ALA A 96 -13.98 -4.81 -11.31
C ALA A 96 -12.70 -4.50 -12.08
N GLY A 97 -12.31 -5.39 -12.98
CA GLY A 97 -11.13 -5.27 -13.85
C GLY A 97 -11.41 -5.93 -15.19
N GLY A 98 -10.44 -5.88 -16.12
CA GLY A 98 -10.61 -6.45 -17.46
C GLY A 98 -10.78 -7.97 -17.50
N PHE A 99 -10.53 -8.68 -16.39
CA PHE A 99 -10.51 -10.14 -16.34
C PHE A 99 -11.36 -10.75 -15.21
N ALA A 100 -11.83 -9.94 -14.29
CA ALA A 100 -12.68 -10.40 -13.19
C ALA A 100 -13.53 -9.27 -12.64
N ASP A 101 -14.81 -9.52 -12.48
CA ASP A 101 -15.74 -8.71 -11.67
C ASP A 101 -16.22 -9.58 -10.52
N ILE A 102 -15.69 -9.31 -9.34
CA ILE A 102 -15.95 -10.11 -8.14
C ILE A 102 -16.45 -9.26 -7.00
N GLU A 103 -17.20 -9.90 -6.13
CA GLU A 103 -17.66 -9.33 -4.88
C GLU A 103 -17.49 -10.33 -3.75
N LEU A 104 -16.82 -9.93 -2.69
CA LEU A 104 -16.68 -10.69 -1.46
C LEU A 104 -17.52 -10.02 -0.38
N MET A 105 -18.32 -10.80 0.33
CA MET A 105 -19.15 -10.35 1.44
C MET A 105 -18.96 -11.28 2.62
N SER A 106 -18.83 -10.72 3.81
CA SER A 106 -18.93 -11.44 5.07
C SER A 106 -19.93 -10.73 5.99
N ASP A 107 -20.85 -11.50 6.54
CA ASP A 107 -21.85 -11.03 7.50
C ASP A 107 -21.51 -11.37 8.96
N GLY A 108 -20.27 -11.88 9.19
CA GLY A 108 -19.78 -12.32 10.50
C GLY A 108 -20.02 -13.82 10.77
N LYS A 109 -20.70 -14.52 9.88
CA LYS A 109 -20.97 -15.98 9.97
C LYS A 109 -20.54 -16.70 8.70
N THR A 110 -20.87 -16.14 7.58
CA THR A 110 -20.65 -16.71 6.25
C THR A 110 -19.85 -15.75 5.40
N VAL A 111 -18.86 -16.25 4.70
CA VAL A 111 -18.19 -15.52 3.62
C VAL A 111 -18.73 -16.02 2.28
N THR A 112 -19.08 -15.08 1.43
CA THR A 112 -19.52 -15.34 0.04
C THR A 112 -18.57 -14.66 -0.92
N LEU A 113 -18.04 -15.40 -1.90
CA LEU A 113 -17.36 -14.84 -3.06
C LEU A 113 -18.26 -15.04 -4.28
N PHE A 114 -18.62 -13.95 -4.94
CA PHE A 114 -19.47 -13.91 -6.12
C PHE A 114 -18.70 -13.39 -7.33
N GLY A 115 -18.65 -14.19 -8.40
CA GLY A 115 -18.10 -13.82 -9.70
C GLY A 115 -19.24 -13.39 -10.63
N LYS A 116 -19.34 -12.10 -10.87
CA LYS A 116 -20.48 -11.53 -11.62
C LYS A 116 -20.45 -11.94 -13.08
N ASP A 117 -19.27 -11.90 -13.72
CA ASP A 117 -19.12 -12.25 -15.14
C ASP A 117 -19.46 -13.72 -15.41
N ALA A 118 -19.00 -14.62 -14.54
CA ALA A 118 -19.27 -16.04 -14.64
C ALA A 118 -20.64 -16.45 -14.08
N ASN A 119 -21.30 -15.55 -13.38
CA ASN A 119 -22.56 -15.77 -12.65
C ASN A 119 -22.51 -17.02 -11.74
N ILE A 120 -21.42 -17.11 -10.95
CA ILE A 120 -21.18 -18.20 -9.98
C ILE A 120 -20.88 -17.62 -8.60
N TYR A 121 -21.18 -18.37 -7.56
CA TYR A 121 -20.80 -17.99 -6.21
C TYR A 121 -20.37 -19.21 -5.39
N VAL A 122 -19.55 -18.94 -4.37
CA VAL A 122 -19.18 -19.90 -3.34
C VAL A 122 -19.49 -19.30 -1.97
N GLN A 123 -19.90 -20.15 -1.04
CA GLN A 123 -20.10 -19.78 0.35
C GLN A 123 -19.39 -20.76 1.26
N ALA A 124 -18.78 -20.22 2.31
CA ALA A 124 -18.18 -21.00 3.38
C ALA A 124 -18.53 -20.39 4.74
N ASP A 125 -18.59 -21.21 5.76
CA ASP A 125 -18.68 -20.74 7.12
C ASP A 125 -17.37 -20.06 7.52
N ALA A 126 -17.47 -18.82 7.98
CA ALA A 126 -16.34 -18.01 8.41
C ALA A 126 -16.74 -17.19 9.65
N PRO A 127 -17.06 -17.85 10.76
CA PRO A 127 -17.38 -17.14 11.99
C PRO A 127 -16.11 -16.48 12.54
N GLY A 128 -16.23 -15.21 12.92
CA GLY A 128 -15.12 -14.48 13.52
C GLY A 128 -15.05 -13.02 13.08
N THR A 129 -13.92 -12.41 13.36
CA THR A 129 -13.70 -10.99 13.05
C THR A 129 -13.19 -10.81 11.62
N VAL A 130 -13.20 -9.55 11.13
CA VAL A 130 -12.57 -9.20 9.85
C VAL A 130 -11.08 -9.52 9.86
N ASP A 131 -10.40 -9.31 10.98
CA ASP A 131 -8.97 -9.64 11.14
C ASP A 131 -8.76 -11.15 10.93
N GLN A 132 -9.60 -11.98 11.52
CA GLN A 132 -9.54 -13.42 11.33
C GLN A 132 -9.87 -13.82 9.88
N LEU A 133 -10.85 -13.17 9.25
CA LEU A 133 -11.17 -13.44 7.84
C LEU A 133 -10.00 -13.11 6.91
N VAL A 134 -9.31 -11.98 7.11
CA VAL A 134 -8.12 -11.61 6.32
C VAL A 134 -7.04 -12.69 6.44
N ASN A 135 -6.76 -13.14 7.67
CA ASN A 135 -5.78 -14.20 7.92
C ASN A 135 -6.22 -15.54 7.29
N ASP A 136 -7.49 -15.91 7.44
CA ASP A 136 -8.04 -17.14 6.86
C ASP A 136 -8.00 -17.14 5.32
N LEU A 137 -8.27 -16.02 4.68
CA LEU A 137 -8.14 -15.88 3.23
C LEU A 137 -6.71 -16.18 2.77
N GLN A 138 -5.72 -15.75 3.50
CA GLN A 138 -4.32 -16.03 3.20
C GLN A 138 -3.91 -17.45 3.52
N GLU A 139 -4.19 -17.93 4.74
CA GLU A 139 -3.67 -19.18 5.26
C GLU A 139 -4.47 -20.40 4.82
N LYS A 140 -5.80 -20.34 4.93
CA LYS A 140 -6.69 -21.49 4.63
C LYS A 140 -7.07 -21.54 3.16
N PHE A 141 -7.48 -20.39 2.59
CA PHE A 141 -7.97 -20.35 1.22
C PHE A 141 -6.89 -20.08 0.18
N LYS A 142 -5.65 -19.73 0.62
CA LYS A 142 -4.52 -19.38 -0.26
C LYS A 142 -4.88 -18.29 -1.28
N ARG A 143 -5.72 -17.37 -0.86
CA ARG A 143 -6.24 -16.22 -1.61
C ARG A 143 -5.99 -14.92 -0.82
N PRO A 144 -4.73 -14.47 -0.70
CA PRO A 144 -4.44 -13.25 0.03
C PRO A 144 -5.21 -12.07 -0.58
N MET A 145 -5.72 -11.21 0.29
CA MET A 145 -6.26 -9.92 -0.09
C MET A 145 -5.09 -8.91 -0.15
N PRO A 146 -4.64 -8.49 -1.34
CA PRO A 146 -3.56 -7.53 -1.41
C PRO A 146 -3.92 -6.24 -0.66
N ALA A 147 -3.00 -5.75 0.18
CA ALA A 147 -3.23 -4.63 1.12
C ALA A 147 -4.32 -4.89 2.19
N GLY A 148 -4.74 -6.13 2.41
CA GLY A 148 -5.66 -6.52 3.47
C GLY A 148 -5.12 -6.19 4.86
N ASP A 149 -3.80 -6.23 5.03
CA ASP A 149 -3.10 -5.88 6.27
C ASP A 149 -3.44 -4.47 6.76
N LEU A 150 -3.78 -3.54 5.86
CA LEU A 150 -4.23 -2.19 6.21
C LEU A 150 -5.60 -2.16 6.91
N LEU A 151 -6.39 -3.22 6.78
CA LEU A 151 -7.71 -3.33 7.41
C LEU A 151 -7.66 -3.97 8.80
N LEU A 152 -6.54 -4.54 9.19
CA LEU A 152 -6.37 -5.17 10.50
C LEU A 152 -6.40 -4.14 11.63
N THR A 153 -6.88 -4.54 12.79
CA THR A 153 -6.88 -3.68 13.99
C THR A 153 -5.47 -3.42 14.53
N ASN A 154 -4.54 -4.35 14.25
CA ASN A 154 -3.12 -4.28 14.60
C ASN A 154 -2.21 -4.06 13.37
N SER A 155 -2.67 -3.32 12.39
CA SER A 155 -1.96 -3.15 11.11
C SER A 155 -0.52 -2.64 11.28
N TYR A 156 -0.20 -1.89 12.35
CA TYR A 156 1.17 -1.45 12.64
C TYR A 156 2.09 -2.64 12.90
N ASP A 157 1.70 -3.57 13.77
CA ASP A 157 2.54 -4.72 14.13
C ASP A 157 2.77 -5.61 12.93
N GLU A 158 1.75 -5.82 12.10
CA GLU A 158 1.83 -6.63 10.88
C GLU A 158 2.74 -5.97 9.83
N LEU A 159 2.56 -4.68 9.59
CA LEU A 159 3.38 -3.94 8.63
C LEU A 159 4.83 -3.82 9.11
N MET A 160 5.08 -3.68 10.41
CA MET A 160 6.43 -3.55 10.98
C MET A 160 7.15 -4.88 11.21
N SER A 161 6.42 -6.00 11.14
CA SER A 161 7.04 -7.33 11.26
C SER A 161 8.17 -7.50 10.24
N ASP A 162 9.36 -7.88 10.71
CA ASP A 162 10.57 -8.13 9.89
C ASP A 162 11.05 -6.95 9.03
N VAL A 163 10.69 -5.71 9.38
CA VAL A 163 11.23 -4.51 8.73
C VAL A 163 12.70 -4.34 9.08
N THR A 164 13.53 -4.16 8.05
CA THR A 164 15.00 -4.04 8.17
C THR A 164 15.53 -2.64 7.82
N ASP A 165 14.72 -1.83 7.12
CA ASP A 165 15.11 -0.45 6.73
C ASP A 165 13.86 0.42 6.63
N ILE A 166 13.96 1.66 7.08
CA ILE A 166 12.86 2.62 7.14
C ILE A 166 13.36 3.96 6.61
N LYS A 167 12.53 4.60 5.80
CA LYS A 167 12.79 5.94 5.27
C LYS A 167 11.57 6.83 5.41
N ASP A 168 11.76 7.98 6.00
CA ASP A 168 10.86 9.11 5.84
C ASP A 168 11.29 9.88 4.59
N LEU A 169 10.42 9.98 3.61
CA LEU A 169 10.64 10.66 2.34
C LEU A 169 10.01 12.05 2.31
N GLY A 170 9.52 12.52 3.46
CA GLY A 170 8.84 13.80 3.60
C GLY A 170 7.38 13.75 3.14
N THR A 171 6.91 14.83 2.52
CA THR A 171 5.50 14.98 2.14
C THR A 171 5.30 14.89 0.64
N GLY A 172 4.10 14.49 0.23
CA GLY A 172 3.68 14.44 -1.17
C GLY A 172 2.17 14.59 -1.30
N VAL A 173 1.67 14.74 -2.54
CA VAL A 173 0.25 14.90 -2.81
C VAL A 173 -0.28 13.70 -3.58
N VAL A 174 -1.33 13.06 -3.06
CA VAL A 174 -2.01 11.94 -3.70
C VAL A 174 -3.48 12.31 -3.96
N GLY A 175 -3.83 12.55 -5.22
CA GLY A 175 -5.20 12.90 -5.59
C GLY A 175 -5.75 14.16 -4.94
N GLY A 176 -4.88 15.14 -4.68
CA GLY A 176 -5.24 16.39 -4.03
C GLY A 176 -5.17 16.36 -2.49
N VAL A 177 -4.79 15.21 -1.89
CA VAL A 177 -4.60 15.06 -0.45
C VAL A 177 -3.11 15.15 -0.12
N GLU A 178 -2.73 16.01 0.83
CA GLU A 178 -1.37 16.06 1.38
C GLU A 178 -1.14 14.84 2.26
N CYS A 179 -0.04 14.14 2.03
CA CYS A 179 0.29 12.89 2.69
C CYS A 179 1.76 12.87 3.12
N ASP A 180 2.04 12.24 4.24
CA ASP A 180 3.39 11.83 4.61
C ASP A 180 3.76 10.60 3.77
N TYR A 181 4.99 10.58 3.26
CA TYR A 181 5.48 9.53 2.38
C TYR A 181 6.56 8.71 3.05
N LEU A 182 6.28 7.43 3.29
CA LEU A 182 7.15 6.50 4.01
C LEU A 182 7.51 5.30 3.14
N ALA A 183 8.72 4.78 3.32
CA ALA A 183 9.18 3.57 2.64
C ALA A 183 9.83 2.60 3.64
N PHE A 184 9.55 1.32 3.45
CA PHE A 184 9.97 0.24 4.33
C PHE A 184 10.52 -0.92 3.52
N ARG A 185 11.50 -1.61 4.08
CA ARG A 185 12.09 -2.81 3.50
C ARG A 185 11.93 -4.01 4.40
N LYS A 186 11.44 -5.11 3.86
CA LYS A 186 11.47 -6.46 4.43
C LYS A 186 12.39 -7.36 3.60
N LYS A 187 12.56 -8.61 4.02
CA LYS A 187 13.40 -9.57 3.30
C LYS A 187 12.94 -9.78 1.85
N GLU A 188 11.65 -10.04 1.64
CA GLU A 188 11.09 -10.43 0.35
C GLU A 188 10.39 -9.28 -0.38
N VAL A 189 10.05 -8.19 0.32
CA VAL A 189 9.29 -7.08 -0.24
C VAL A 189 9.82 -5.73 0.23
N ASP A 190 9.71 -4.73 -0.63
CA ASP A 190 9.70 -3.33 -0.24
C ASP A 190 8.27 -2.82 -0.29
N PHE A 191 7.87 -1.97 0.66
CA PHE A 191 6.59 -1.30 0.56
C PHE A 191 6.70 0.20 0.82
N GLN A 192 5.79 0.93 0.25
CA GLN A 192 5.67 2.38 0.39
C GLN A 192 4.23 2.73 0.74
N ILE A 193 4.06 3.71 1.60
CA ILE A 193 2.74 4.16 2.04
C ILE A 193 2.69 5.68 2.10
N TRP A 194 1.59 6.23 1.63
CA TRP A 194 1.24 7.65 1.70
C TRP A 194 0.08 7.80 2.67
N ILE A 195 0.27 8.51 3.75
CA ILE A 195 -0.69 8.64 4.85
C ILE A 195 -1.20 10.08 4.88
N ALA A 196 -2.51 10.26 4.82
CA ALA A 196 -3.15 11.57 4.89
C ALA A 196 -2.72 12.32 6.14
N GLN A 197 -2.32 13.59 5.98
CA GLN A 197 -1.99 14.46 7.09
C GLN A 197 -3.23 14.92 7.85
N GLY A 198 -3.04 15.31 9.10
CA GLY A 198 -4.10 15.86 9.97
C GLY A 198 -4.74 14.83 10.90
N SER A 199 -5.98 15.11 11.33
CA SER A 199 -6.66 14.34 12.38
C SER A 199 -7.25 13.00 11.95
N LYS A 200 -7.21 12.69 10.67
CA LYS A 200 -7.74 11.44 10.08
C LYS A 200 -6.67 10.78 9.19
N PRO A 201 -5.61 10.23 9.78
CA PRO A 201 -4.51 9.66 9.02
C PRO A 201 -4.90 8.30 8.43
N TYR A 202 -5.48 8.29 7.25
CA TYR A 202 -5.80 7.09 6.49
C TYR A 202 -4.78 6.88 5.36
N PRO A 203 -4.57 5.66 4.85
CA PRO A 203 -3.66 5.43 3.74
C PRO A 203 -4.26 5.96 2.44
N CYS A 204 -3.64 6.98 1.82
CA CYS A 204 -4.05 7.51 0.52
C CYS A 204 -3.60 6.60 -0.63
N ARG A 205 -2.43 5.98 -0.46
CA ARG A 205 -1.83 5.04 -1.41
C ARG A 205 -0.94 4.05 -0.66
N PHE A 206 -0.91 2.83 -1.16
CA PHE A 206 -0.01 1.79 -0.70
C PHE A 206 0.58 1.05 -1.90
N SER A 207 1.84 0.65 -1.81
CA SER A 207 2.53 -0.03 -2.89
C SER A 207 3.48 -1.08 -2.32
N ILE A 208 3.43 -2.29 -2.86
CA ILE A 208 4.27 -3.42 -2.48
C ILE A 208 5.05 -3.87 -3.70
N THR A 209 6.38 -3.98 -3.58
CA THR A 209 7.27 -4.49 -4.63
C THR A 209 7.85 -5.83 -4.20
N SER A 210 7.62 -6.88 -4.98
CA SER A 210 8.12 -8.23 -4.73
C SER A 210 9.59 -8.33 -5.18
N ARG A 211 10.53 -8.33 -4.23
CA ARG A 211 11.97 -8.34 -4.52
C ARG A 211 12.49 -9.71 -4.98
N GLY A 212 11.88 -10.78 -4.47
CA GLY A 212 12.27 -12.16 -4.81
C GLY A 212 11.73 -12.66 -6.15
N VAL A 213 10.92 -11.87 -6.86
CA VAL A 213 10.33 -12.22 -8.15
C VAL A 213 11.09 -11.50 -9.27
N PRO A 214 11.50 -12.20 -10.37
CA PRO A 214 12.10 -11.55 -11.52
C PRO A 214 11.26 -10.38 -12.04
N GLY A 215 11.93 -9.28 -12.42
CA GLY A 215 11.25 -8.04 -12.82
C GLY A 215 10.65 -7.24 -11.67
N SER A 216 10.75 -7.73 -10.42
CA SER A 216 10.27 -7.03 -9.22
C SER A 216 8.86 -6.45 -9.40
N PRO A 217 7.84 -7.27 -9.70
CA PRO A 217 6.50 -6.78 -9.95
C PRO A 217 5.92 -6.08 -8.73
N GLN A 218 5.09 -5.07 -8.99
CA GLN A 218 4.49 -4.24 -7.98
C GLN A 218 2.97 -4.42 -7.94
N TYR A 219 2.42 -4.45 -6.74
CA TYR A 219 1.01 -4.16 -6.49
C TYR A 219 0.90 -2.74 -5.95
N SER A 220 -0.03 -1.95 -6.46
CA SER A 220 -0.32 -0.63 -5.92
C SER A 220 -1.82 -0.40 -5.80
N ILE A 221 -2.23 0.28 -4.73
CA ILE A 221 -3.61 0.69 -4.51
C ILE A 221 -3.64 2.17 -4.15
N ARG A 222 -4.53 2.92 -4.78
CA ARG A 222 -4.87 4.29 -4.43
C ARG A 222 -6.26 4.32 -3.83
N ILE A 223 -6.38 4.86 -2.63
CA ILE A 223 -7.62 4.99 -1.86
C ILE A 223 -8.20 6.39 -2.09
N ARG A 224 -9.50 6.47 -2.27
CA ARG A 224 -10.26 7.70 -2.46
C ARG A 224 -11.64 7.61 -1.81
N ASP A 225 -12.29 8.74 -1.66
CA ASP A 225 -13.65 8.83 -1.10
C ASP A 225 -13.75 8.22 0.31
N TRP A 226 -12.72 8.41 1.13
CA TRP A 226 -12.65 7.89 2.49
C TRP A 226 -13.79 8.39 3.37
N LYS A 227 -14.52 7.46 4.00
CA LYS A 227 -15.64 7.76 4.90
C LYS A 227 -15.61 6.85 6.12
N THR A 228 -16.05 7.37 7.25
CA THR A 228 -16.21 6.63 8.51
C THR A 228 -17.52 7.01 9.18
N GLY A 229 -17.98 6.20 10.15
CA GLY A 229 -19.10 6.53 11.02
C GLY A 229 -20.44 5.92 10.64
N GLY A 230 -21.52 6.45 11.25
CA GLY A 230 -22.83 5.82 11.30
C GLY A 230 -23.53 5.56 9.96
N ASP A 231 -23.28 6.39 8.94
CA ASP A 231 -23.89 6.15 7.61
C ASP A 231 -23.26 4.95 6.90
N VAL A 232 -21.94 4.73 7.10
CA VAL A 232 -21.24 3.55 6.61
C VAL A 232 -21.74 2.29 7.31
N ALA A 233 -22.00 2.37 8.61
CA ALA A 233 -22.48 1.25 9.43
C ALA A 233 -23.86 0.69 8.99
N LYS A 234 -24.63 1.43 8.20
CA LYS A 234 -25.94 1.01 7.65
C LYS A 234 -25.85 0.14 6.38
N ALA A 235 -24.65 -0.12 5.88
CA ALA A 235 -24.46 -0.92 4.66
C ALA A 235 -24.99 -2.35 4.83
N ASP A 236 -25.50 -2.92 3.72
CA ASP A 236 -25.94 -4.31 3.67
C ASP A 236 -24.77 -5.23 3.32
N PHE A 237 -24.54 -6.23 4.16
CA PHE A 237 -23.47 -7.23 4.01
C PHE A 237 -24.01 -8.60 3.62
N THR A 238 -25.32 -8.71 3.34
CA THR A 238 -25.97 -9.97 3.04
C THR A 238 -25.90 -10.26 1.54
N PHE A 239 -25.44 -11.45 1.19
CA PHE A 239 -25.51 -11.92 -0.19
C PHE A 239 -26.96 -12.25 -0.57
N ARG A 240 -27.40 -11.72 -1.70
CA ARG A 240 -28.70 -12.03 -2.30
C ARG A 240 -28.47 -12.51 -3.73
N ASN A 241 -28.79 -13.75 -4.00
CA ASN A 241 -28.64 -14.34 -5.33
C ASN A 241 -29.71 -13.83 -6.31
N ALA A 242 -29.68 -12.54 -6.61
CA ALA A 242 -30.65 -11.89 -7.49
C ALA A 242 -30.46 -12.24 -8.98
N SER A 243 -29.25 -12.67 -9.36
CA SER A 243 -28.92 -13.07 -10.74
C SER A 243 -29.14 -14.55 -11.03
N ASN A 244 -29.64 -15.33 -10.05
CA ASN A 244 -29.73 -16.79 -10.13
C ASN A 244 -28.37 -17.43 -10.44
N ALA A 245 -27.32 -16.93 -9.79
CA ALA A 245 -25.98 -17.47 -9.92
C ALA A 245 -25.91 -18.93 -9.47
N SER A 246 -25.07 -19.72 -10.10
CA SER A 246 -24.84 -21.11 -9.75
C SER A 246 -23.87 -21.21 -8.56
N LYS A 247 -24.23 -21.99 -7.55
CA LYS A 247 -23.32 -22.30 -6.45
C LYS A 247 -22.27 -23.30 -6.89
N ILE A 248 -21.01 -23.04 -6.54
CA ILE A 248 -19.88 -23.95 -6.73
C ILE A 248 -19.29 -24.37 -5.39
N GLU A 249 -18.46 -25.40 -5.38
CA GLU A 249 -17.76 -25.86 -4.19
C GLU A 249 -16.49 -25.06 -3.94
N VAL A 250 -16.05 -24.99 -2.68
CA VAL A 250 -14.84 -24.24 -2.29
C VAL A 250 -13.59 -24.73 -3.04
N VAL A 251 -13.51 -26.03 -3.32
CA VAL A 251 -12.38 -26.62 -4.07
C VAL A 251 -12.28 -26.12 -5.50
N GLU A 252 -13.38 -25.67 -6.10
CA GLU A 252 -13.43 -25.14 -7.47
C GLU A 252 -13.00 -23.67 -7.58
N VAL A 253 -12.90 -22.95 -6.45
CA VAL A 253 -12.60 -21.50 -6.44
C VAL A 253 -11.32 -21.18 -7.20
N ARG A 254 -10.27 -21.98 -7.02
CA ARG A 254 -8.97 -21.75 -7.67
C ARG A 254 -9.05 -21.83 -9.20
N GLU A 255 -9.90 -22.70 -9.71
CA GLU A 255 -10.07 -22.90 -11.16
C GLU A 255 -11.04 -21.86 -11.76
N LYS A 256 -12.15 -21.61 -11.07
CA LYS A 256 -13.24 -20.76 -11.60
C LYS A 256 -13.06 -19.27 -11.40
N PHE A 257 -12.29 -18.85 -10.39
CA PHE A 257 -12.00 -17.45 -10.12
C PHE A 257 -10.53 -17.15 -10.46
N SER A 258 -10.21 -17.04 -11.74
CA SER A 258 -8.88 -16.64 -12.18
C SER A 258 -8.77 -15.12 -12.24
N ASP A 259 -7.66 -14.59 -11.75
CA ASP A 259 -7.33 -13.16 -11.88
C ASP A 259 -6.69 -12.83 -13.23
N LEU A 260 -6.46 -13.86 -14.07
CA LEU A 260 -5.76 -13.74 -15.34
C LEU A 260 -6.54 -14.47 -16.44
N PRO A 261 -6.46 -14.04 -17.69
CA PRO A 261 -7.00 -14.77 -18.83
C PRO A 261 -6.41 -16.19 -18.90
N ALA A 262 -7.22 -17.16 -19.31
CA ALA A 262 -6.82 -18.58 -19.36
C ALA A 262 -5.59 -18.85 -20.26
N HIS A 263 -5.36 -18.01 -21.26
CA HIS A 263 -4.20 -18.13 -22.17
C HIS A 263 -2.93 -17.47 -21.62
N PHE A 264 -3.03 -16.79 -20.47
CA PHE A 264 -1.91 -16.05 -19.91
C PHE A 264 -0.99 -16.98 -19.13
N LYS A 265 0.30 -17.00 -19.49
CA LYS A 265 1.31 -17.79 -18.80
C LYS A 265 2.26 -16.87 -18.07
N LEU A 266 2.22 -16.91 -16.74
CA LEU A 266 3.18 -16.19 -15.91
C LEU A 266 4.55 -16.84 -15.93
N GLY A 267 5.58 -16.05 -15.70
CA GLY A 267 6.92 -16.53 -15.40
C GLY A 267 6.91 -17.26 -14.05
N ASP A 268 7.78 -18.27 -13.93
CA ASP A 268 7.95 -18.99 -12.66
C ASP A 268 8.71 -18.09 -11.67
N ALA A 269 8.30 -18.09 -10.42
CA ALA A 269 9.08 -17.50 -9.34
C ALA A 269 10.39 -18.31 -9.19
N LYS A 270 11.53 -17.61 -9.09
CA LYS A 270 12.84 -18.26 -8.87
C LYS A 270 13.06 -18.52 -7.39
#